data_fa765cd2c2eec720b5266a432c004a09
#
_entry.id   fa765cd2c2eec720b5266a432c004a09
#
_cell.length_a   1.000
_cell.length_b   1.000
_cell.length_c   1.000
_cell.angle_alpha   90.00
_cell.angle_beta   90.00
_cell.angle_gamma   90.00
#
_symmetry.space_group_name_H-M   'P 1'
#
loop_
_entity.id
_entity.type
_entity.pdbx_description
1 polymer ?
#
loop_
_entity_poly.entity_id
_entity_poly.type
_entity_poly.pdbx_seq_one_letter_code
_entity_poly.pdbx_strand_id
1 'polypeptide(L)'
;MFKISLYFFSLFFVNTYSDEIDYDKLKYKDGLLYHKEINEIFTGYVNGIQNGKVVNGLKEGEWKGFYQNGNILWSGFYNKGLNVSKWIEYHNNGKIFTMGHYENGKKIGVWSFYDKQGKKIADEIYKNETVTTKIYK
;
A
#
# COMPACT_ATOMS: atom_id res chain seq x y z
N MET A 1 57.19 -12.77 24.84
CA MET A 1 55.92 -12.22 25.32
C MET A 1 55.06 -11.83 24.10
N PHE A 2 54.28 -12.78 23.59
CA PHE A 2 53.44 -12.53 22.40
C PHE A 2 52.06 -12.07 22.89
N LYS A 3 51.67 -10.82 22.53
CA LYS A 3 50.33 -10.32 22.71
C LYS A 3 49.44 -10.86 21.60
N ILE A 4 48.55 -11.80 21.92
CA ILE A 4 47.48 -12.24 21.03
C ILE A 4 46.37 -11.18 21.14
N SER A 5 46.22 -10.38 20.08
CA SER A 5 45.07 -9.48 19.93
C SER A 5 43.87 -10.30 19.45
N LEU A 6 42.92 -10.55 20.34
CA LEU A 6 41.62 -11.11 19.95
C LEU A 6 40.81 -10.03 19.25
N TYR A 7 40.73 -10.14 17.94
CA TYR A 7 39.73 -9.43 17.18
C TYR A 7 38.38 -10.11 17.41
N PHE A 8 37.52 -9.48 18.21
CA PHE A 8 36.12 -9.82 18.27
C PHE A 8 35.49 -9.43 16.91
N PHE A 9 35.34 -10.39 16.01
CA PHE A 9 34.46 -10.29 14.89
C PHE A 9 33.02 -10.42 15.45
N SER A 10 32.36 -9.30 15.69
CA SER A 10 30.91 -9.31 15.91
C SER A 10 30.27 -9.70 14.59
N LEU A 11 29.94 -10.98 14.45
CA LEU A 11 29.03 -11.48 13.43
C LEU A 11 27.68 -10.78 13.67
N PHE A 12 27.44 -9.70 12.96
CA PHE A 12 26.08 -9.21 12.76
C PHE A 12 25.35 -10.30 11.97
N PHE A 13 24.68 -11.19 12.68
CA PHE A 13 23.61 -11.97 12.09
C PHE A 13 22.55 -10.94 11.67
N VAL A 14 22.56 -10.55 10.41
CA VAL A 14 21.39 -9.95 9.78
C VAL A 14 20.35 -11.06 9.77
N ASN A 15 19.51 -11.06 10.81
CA ASN A 15 18.34 -11.91 10.85
C ASN A 15 17.44 -11.47 9.72
N THR A 16 17.51 -12.15 8.57
CA THR A 16 16.60 -11.96 7.44
C THR A 16 15.26 -12.63 7.72
N TYR A 17 14.73 -12.51 8.94
CA TYR A 17 13.32 -12.72 9.13
C TYR A 17 12.63 -11.50 8.53
N SER A 18 11.93 -11.70 7.44
CA SER A 18 10.94 -10.73 6.98
C SER A 18 9.89 -10.66 8.08
N ASP A 19 9.97 -9.65 8.94
CA ASP A 19 8.97 -9.46 9.98
C ASP A 19 7.61 -9.39 9.30
N GLU A 20 6.72 -10.30 9.68
CA GLU A 20 5.33 -10.29 9.26
C GLU A 20 4.49 -9.81 10.45
N ILE A 21 3.65 -8.82 10.24
CA ILE A 21 2.89 -8.17 11.30
C ILE A 21 1.45 -7.87 10.85
N ASP A 22 0.50 -7.98 11.77
CA ASP A 22 -0.85 -7.50 11.52
C ASP A 22 -0.89 -5.98 11.43
N TYR A 23 -1.67 -5.44 10.49
CA TYR A 23 -1.82 -3.99 10.26
C TYR A 23 -2.23 -3.23 11.51
N ASP A 24 -3.02 -3.85 12.40
CA ASP A 24 -3.48 -3.25 13.66
C ASP A 24 -2.35 -3.02 14.68
N LYS A 25 -1.20 -3.69 14.52
CA LYS A 25 0.02 -3.48 15.31
C LYS A 25 0.87 -2.31 14.82
N LEU A 26 0.50 -1.70 13.70
CA LEU A 26 1.19 -0.53 13.15
C LEU A 26 0.47 0.76 13.51
N LYS A 27 1.24 1.84 13.63
CA LYS A 27 0.75 3.23 13.70
C LYS A 27 1.40 4.08 12.63
N TYR A 28 0.61 5.02 12.10
CA TYR A 28 1.10 6.00 11.14
C TYR A 28 1.46 7.29 11.87
N LYS A 29 2.68 7.78 11.68
CA LYS A 29 3.15 9.03 12.27
C LYS A 29 4.18 9.68 11.33
N ASP A 30 4.05 10.98 11.09
CA ASP A 30 4.98 11.79 10.27
C ASP A 30 5.27 11.17 8.88
N GLY A 31 4.24 10.57 8.26
CA GLY A 31 4.36 9.95 6.94
C GLY A 31 4.93 8.53 6.93
N LEU A 32 5.25 7.95 8.10
CA LEU A 32 5.87 6.63 8.22
C LEU A 32 5.03 5.67 9.09
N LEU A 33 5.16 4.38 8.80
CA LEU A 33 4.60 3.30 9.61
C LEU A 33 5.60 2.84 10.67
N TYR A 34 5.15 2.80 11.91
CA TYR A 34 5.90 2.36 13.08
C TYR A 34 5.24 1.15 13.73
N HIS A 35 6.03 0.28 14.33
CA HIS A 35 5.53 -0.72 15.26
C HIS A 35 4.97 -0.03 16.52
N LYS A 36 3.71 -0.33 16.90
CA LYS A 36 3.01 0.37 17.99
C LYS A 36 3.70 0.24 19.34
N GLU A 37 4.16 -0.97 19.69
CA GLU A 37 4.67 -1.30 21.03
C GLU A 37 6.09 -0.77 21.24
N ILE A 38 6.99 -1.01 20.28
CA ILE A 38 8.41 -0.66 20.40
C ILE A 38 8.75 0.72 19.83
N ASN A 39 7.80 1.37 19.13
CA ASN A 39 7.95 2.70 18.54
C ASN A 39 9.12 2.82 17.54
N GLU A 40 9.44 1.74 16.84
CA GLU A 40 10.46 1.71 15.79
C GLU A 40 9.83 1.76 14.40
N ILE A 41 10.55 2.34 13.42
CA ILE A 41 10.15 2.34 12.00
C ILE A 41 10.09 0.89 11.52
N PHE A 42 8.96 0.53 10.92
CA PHE A 42 8.72 -0.84 10.48
C PHE A 42 9.31 -1.09 9.09
N THR A 43 9.88 -2.28 8.91
CA THR A 43 10.24 -2.86 7.62
C THR A 43 9.85 -4.33 7.64
N GLY A 44 9.01 -4.77 6.70
CA GLY A 44 8.53 -6.16 6.67
C GLY A 44 7.27 -6.31 5.84
N TYR A 45 6.57 -7.43 6.03
CA TYR A 45 5.28 -7.69 5.42
C TYR A 45 4.14 -7.44 6.40
N VAL A 46 3.08 -6.88 5.89
CA VAL A 46 1.86 -6.57 6.64
C VAL A 46 0.72 -7.43 6.14
N ASN A 47 -0.08 -7.96 7.06
CA ASN A 47 -1.31 -8.68 6.78
C ASN A 47 -2.50 -8.13 7.59
N GLY A 48 -3.67 -8.79 7.51
CA GLY A 48 -4.90 -8.36 8.17
C GLY A 48 -5.80 -7.54 7.25
N ILE A 49 -6.33 -6.42 7.75
CA ILE A 49 -7.25 -5.55 6.97
C ILE A 49 -6.58 -4.86 5.77
N GLN A 50 -5.26 -4.83 5.74
CA GLN A 50 -4.45 -4.43 4.59
C GLN A 50 -3.23 -5.35 4.50
N ASN A 51 -2.87 -5.72 3.27
CA ASN A 51 -1.71 -6.59 3.01
C ASN A 51 -0.76 -5.90 2.05
N GLY A 52 0.54 -6.02 2.32
CA GLY A 52 1.59 -5.50 1.45
C GLY A 52 2.94 -5.42 2.14
N LYS A 53 3.92 -4.88 1.43
CA LYS A 53 5.28 -4.71 1.93
C LYS A 53 5.51 -3.28 2.41
N VAL A 54 6.23 -3.15 3.52
CA VAL A 54 6.74 -1.87 4.04
C VAL A 54 8.26 -1.90 4.02
N VAL A 55 8.88 -0.83 3.57
CA VAL A 55 10.33 -0.63 3.59
C VAL A 55 10.62 0.72 4.24
N ASN A 56 11.35 0.71 5.34
CA ASN A 56 11.69 1.91 6.12
C ASN A 56 10.45 2.79 6.42
N GLY A 57 9.36 2.16 6.87
CA GLY A 57 8.10 2.84 7.21
C GLY A 57 7.21 3.22 6.02
N LEU A 58 7.64 2.99 4.79
CA LEU A 58 6.91 3.37 3.57
C LEU A 58 6.31 2.13 2.88
N LYS A 59 5.07 2.25 2.44
CA LYS A 59 4.43 1.22 1.61
C LYS A 59 5.18 1.07 0.28
N GLU A 60 5.40 -0.20 -0.15
CA GLU A 60 6.15 -0.52 -1.36
C GLU A 60 5.50 -1.69 -2.11
N GLY A 61 5.46 -1.62 -3.46
CA GLY A 61 4.92 -2.67 -4.30
C GLY A 61 3.39 -2.79 -4.24
N GLU A 62 2.88 -4.01 -4.50
CA GLU A 62 1.44 -4.28 -4.50
C GLU A 62 0.88 -4.27 -3.08
N TRP A 63 -0.27 -3.62 -2.92
CA TRP A 63 -1.06 -3.57 -1.69
C TRP A 63 -2.52 -3.87 -1.96
N LYS A 64 -3.17 -4.50 -0.98
CA LYS A 64 -4.62 -4.79 -0.98
C LYS A 64 -5.23 -4.39 0.35
N GLY A 65 -6.42 -3.85 0.31
CA GLY A 65 -7.29 -3.66 1.48
C GLY A 65 -8.52 -4.52 1.37
N PHE A 66 -9.12 -4.88 2.50
CA PHE A 66 -10.21 -5.84 2.57
C PHE A 66 -11.41 -5.28 3.34
N TYR A 67 -12.60 -5.69 2.94
CA TYR A 67 -13.81 -5.56 3.72
C TYR A 67 -13.79 -6.52 4.92
N GLN A 68 -14.63 -6.29 5.93
CA GLN A 68 -14.75 -7.21 7.09
C GLN A 68 -15.13 -8.64 6.70
N ASN A 69 -15.83 -8.84 5.58
CA ASN A 69 -16.20 -10.17 5.07
C ASN A 69 -15.07 -10.86 4.29
N GLY A 70 -13.88 -10.26 4.21
CA GLY A 70 -12.70 -10.79 3.52
C GLY A 70 -12.65 -10.49 2.02
N ASN A 71 -13.67 -9.88 1.42
CA ASN A 71 -13.62 -9.47 0.02
C ASN A 71 -12.64 -8.31 -0.16
N ILE A 72 -11.98 -8.23 -1.32
CA ILE A 72 -11.07 -7.12 -1.64
C ILE A 72 -11.90 -5.83 -1.72
N LEU A 73 -11.48 -4.81 -0.98
CA LEU A 73 -12.00 -3.45 -1.02
C LEU A 73 -11.28 -2.62 -2.08
N TRP A 74 -9.93 -2.75 -2.12
CA TRP A 74 -9.10 -2.08 -3.11
C TRP A 74 -7.80 -2.83 -3.35
N SER A 75 -7.19 -2.60 -4.51
CA SER A 75 -5.84 -3.05 -4.84
C SER A 75 -5.12 -1.97 -5.64
N GLY A 76 -3.82 -1.85 -5.42
CA GLY A 76 -2.99 -0.87 -6.11
C GLY A 76 -1.52 -1.02 -5.78
N PHE A 77 -0.73 -0.10 -6.32
CA PHE A 77 0.72 -0.11 -6.15
C PHE A 77 1.20 1.15 -5.45
N TYR A 78 2.22 0.97 -4.62
CA TYR A 78 2.95 2.04 -3.95
C TYR A 78 4.41 2.02 -4.36
N ASN A 79 5.01 3.21 -4.45
CA ASN A 79 6.44 3.42 -4.55
C ASN A 79 6.82 4.49 -3.52
N LYS A 80 7.66 4.12 -2.55
CA LYS A 80 8.08 5.00 -1.44
C LYS A 80 6.91 5.72 -0.77
N GLY A 81 5.84 4.97 -0.48
CA GLY A 81 4.63 5.47 0.18
C GLY A 81 3.64 6.23 -0.70
N LEU A 82 3.95 6.49 -1.96
CA LEU A 82 3.06 7.16 -2.92
C LEU A 82 2.34 6.15 -3.81
N ASN A 83 1.03 6.39 -4.03
CA ASN A 83 0.26 5.60 -5.00
C ASN A 83 0.84 5.79 -6.40
N VAL A 84 1.04 4.68 -7.12
CA VAL A 84 1.53 4.67 -8.51
C VAL A 84 0.78 3.63 -9.32
N SER A 85 0.85 3.77 -10.65
CA SER A 85 0.28 2.78 -11.59
C SER A 85 -1.23 2.55 -11.41
N LYS A 86 -1.67 1.35 -11.73
CA LYS A 86 -3.09 0.97 -11.70
C LYS A 86 -3.62 0.89 -10.27
N TRP A 87 -4.81 1.43 -10.06
CA TRP A 87 -5.57 1.36 -8.82
C TRP A 87 -6.99 0.90 -9.11
N ILE A 88 -7.51 -0.02 -8.30
CA ILE A 88 -8.87 -0.54 -8.43
C ILE A 88 -9.54 -0.55 -7.06
N GLU A 89 -10.77 -0.07 -7.00
CA GLU A 89 -11.65 -0.25 -5.84
C GLU A 89 -12.83 -1.12 -6.24
N TYR A 90 -13.33 -1.89 -5.31
CA TYR A 90 -14.38 -2.87 -5.52
C TYR A 90 -15.59 -2.60 -4.65
N HIS A 91 -16.77 -2.88 -5.17
CA HIS A 91 -17.96 -3.06 -4.36
C HIS A 91 -17.80 -4.30 -3.47
N ASN A 92 -18.56 -4.36 -2.36
CA ASN A 92 -18.52 -5.53 -1.46
C ASN A 92 -18.97 -6.86 -2.11
N ASN A 93 -19.65 -6.81 -3.28
CA ASN A 93 -19.99 -7.99 -4.08
C ASN A 93 -18.84 -8.43 -5.02
N GLY A 94 -17.65 -7.84 -4.94
CA GLY A 94 -16.46 -8.16 -5.73
C GLY A 94 -16.42 -7.53 -7.12
N LYS A 95 -17.46 -6.83 -7.56
CA LYS A 95 -17.43 -6.09 -8.83
C LYS A 95 -16.67 -4.77 -8.67
N ILE A 96 -16.04 -4.33 -9.74
CA ILE A 96 -15.29 -3.07 -9.75
C ILE A 96 -16.25 -1.91 -9.46
N PHE A 97 -15.87 -1.05 -8.53
CA PHE A 97 -16.51 0.25 -8.26
C PHE A 97 -15.83 1.34 -9.08
N THR A 98 -14.51 1.46 -8.99
CA THR A 98 -13.74 2.41 -9.78
C THR A 98 -12.36 1.87 -10.14
N MET A 99 -11.80 2.36 -11.24
CA MET A 99 -10.42 2.03 -11.62
C MET A 99 -9.80 3.19 -12.40
N GLY A 100 -8.49 3.35 -12.21
CA GLY A 100 -7.71 4.38 -12.89
C GLY A 100 -6.21 4.22 -12.62
N HIS A 101 -5.47 5.30 -12.82
CA HIS A 101 -4.03 5.32 -12.63
C HIS A 101 -3.60 6.47 -11.72
N TYR A 102 -2.58 6.19 -10.92
CA TYR A 102 -1.84 7.17 -10.14
C TYR A 102 -0.44 7.38 -10.71
N GLU A 103 0.03 8.60 -10.60
CA GLU A 103 1.43 8.98 -10.79
C GLU A 103 1.85 9.86 -9.62
N ASN A 104 2.88 9.43 -8.87
CA ASN A 104 3.40 10.16 -7.70
C ASN A 104 2.31 10.64 -6.71
N GLY A 105 1.37 9.75 -6.38
CA GLY A 105 0.27 10.03 -5.45
C GLY A 105 -0.90 10.83 -6.02
N LYS A 106 -0.86 11.24 -7.29
CA LYS A 106 -1.93 12.00 -7.95
C LYS A 106 -2.67 11.13 -8.97
N LYS A 107 -4.01 11.26 -9.02
CA LYS A 107 -4.81 10.64 -10.07
C LYS A 107 -4.48 11.26 -11.42
N ILE A 108 -4.31 10.42 -12.44
CA ILE A 108 -4.04 10.83 -13.82
C ILE A 108 -4.97 10.11 -14.81
N GLY A 109 -5.19 10.73 -15.97
CA GLY A 109 -5.95 10.13 -17.07
C GLY A 109 -7.42 9.88 -16.72
N VAL A 110 -7.95 8.78 -17.19
CA VAL A 110 -9.36 8.43 -17.02
C VAL A 110 -9.54 7.53 -15.80
N TRP A 111 -10.45 7.93 -14.92
CA TRP A 111 -10.97 7.14 -13.82
C TRP A 111 -12.41 6.74 -14.13
N SER A 112 -12.64 5.44 -14.29
CA SER A 112 -13.94 4.89 -14.66
C SER A 112 -14.69 4.39 -13.44
N PHE A 113 -15.98 4.68 -13.38
CA PHE A 113 -16.88 4.29 -12.26
C PHE A 113 -17.98 3.36 -12.75
N TYR A 114 -18.32 2.37 -11.94
CA TYR A 114 -19.27 1.32 -12.25
C TYR A 114 -20.27 1.12 -11.10
N ASP A 115 -21.49 0.78 -11.43
CA ASP A 115 -22.50 0.39 -10.44
C ASP A 115 -22.27 -1.04 -9.90
N LYS A 116 -23.10 -1.44 -8.93
CA LYS A 116 -23.04 -2.79 -8.34
C LYS A 116 -23.38 -3.92 -9.31
N GLN A 117 -23.95 -3.62 -10.48
CA GLN A 117 -24.23 -4.55 -11.57
C GLN A 117 -23.05 -4.65 -12.55
N GLY A 118 -22.08 -3.73 -12.47
CA GLY A 118 -20.90 -3.65 -13.32
C GLY A 118 -21.13 -2.81 -14.57
N LYS A 119 -22.26 -2.06 -14.65
CA LYS A 119 -22.51 -1.09 -15.74
C LYS A 119 -21.67 0.17 -15.46
N LYS A 120 -20.98 0.66 -16.47
CA LYS A 120 -20.24 1.92 -16.39
C LYS A 120 -21.20 3.10 -16.25
N ILE A 121 -20.99 3.94 -15.24
CA ILE A 121 -21.88 5.07 -14.92
C ILE A 121 -21.21 6.43 -15.10
N ALA A 122 -19.89 6.51 -14.96
CA ALA A 122 -19.16 7.76 -15.15
C ALA A 122 -17.70 7.55 -15.52
N ASP A 123 -17.09 8.58 -16.11
CA ASP A 123 -15.64 8.78 -16.15
C ASP A 123 -15.30 10.15 -15.55
N GLU A 124 -14.26 10.19 -14.73
CA GLU A 124 -13.56 11.40 -14.36
C GLU A 124 -12.23 11.47 -15.13
N ILE A 125 -11.96 12.59 -15.78
CA ILE A 125 -10.77 12.80 -16.59
C ILE A 125 -9.87 13.81 -15.88
N TYR A 126 -8.72 13.34 -15.40
CA TYR A 126 -7.70 14.13 -14.71
C TYR A 126 -6.64 14.60 -15.70
N LYS A 127 -6.56 15.90 -15.96
CA LYS A 127 -5.58 16.51 -16.86
C LYS A 127 -5.15 17.88 -16.34
N ASN A 128 -3.85 18.08 -16.14
CA ASN A 128 -3.26 19.37 -15.74
C ASN A 128 -4.00 20.02 -14.56
N GLU A 129 -4.18 19.24 -13.46
CA GLU A 129 -4.88 19.67 -12.24
C GLU A 129 -6.37 20.01 -12.41
N THR A 130 -6.93 19.78 -13.59
CA THR A 130 -8.38 19.88 -13.85
C THR A 130 -9.02 18.51 -13.86
N VAL A 131 -10.30 18.45 -13.45
CA VAL A 131 -11.12 17.25 -13.50
C VAL A 131 -12.37 17.53 -14.30
N THR A 132 -12.64 16.70 -15.31
CA THR A 132 -13.87 16.73 -16.09
C THR A 132 -14.64 15.44 -15.89
N THR A 133 -15.94 15.53 -15.59
CA THR A 133 -16.80 14.36 -15.37
C THR A 133 -17.73 14.14 -16.56
N LYS A 134 -17.78 12.89 -17.04
CA LYS A 134 -18.73 12.43 -18.04
C LYS A 134 -19.64 11.35 -17.42
N ILE A 135 -20.95 11.58 -17.45
CA ILE A 135 -21.97 10.65 -16.93
C ILE A 135 -22.57 9.84 -18.07
N TYR A 136 -22.75 8.55 -17.84
CA TYR A 136 -23.40 7.61 -18.76
C TYR A 136 -24.80 7.25 -18.23
N LYS A 137 -25.79 7.30 -19.11
CA LYS A 137 -27.19 6.93 -18.80
C LYS A 137 -27.47 5.48 -19.13
#